data_8a9e93e12c9bd8e13bda09cac1c72398
#
_entry.id   8a9e93e12c9bd8e13bda09cac1c72398
#
_cell.length_a   1.000
_cell.length_b   1.000
_cell.length_c   1.000
_cell.angle_alpha   90.00
_cell.angle_beta   90.00
_cell.angle_gamma   90.00
#
_symmetry.space_group_name_H-M   'P 1'
#
loop_
_entity.id
_entity.type
_entity.pdbx_description
1 polymer ?
#
loop_
_entity_poly.entity_id
_entity_poly.type
_entity_poly.pdbx_seq_one_letter_code
_entity_poly.pdbx_strand_id
1 'polypeptide(L)'
;MKTPIAALAALALLAACAAPQKAPPPPPVPVVVAPPPPSEADQLVARLARLNAVGPAEQQAEIARLKDSTARAPTDVGRVELAFALTASGADEAEILAALEPVTREGGTASVDVKSVAGFLQGVVMERRKLKEGLAAANSRATADRKAAEASRQKEAQLQEQLARLQKKLDALTNLEKSLSDRKNAR
;
A
#
# COMPACT_ATOMS: atom_id res chain seq x y z
N MET A 1 -49.97 95.69 -16.52
CA MET A 1 -50.24 94.46 -17.26
C MET A 1 -49.10 94.22 -18.19
N LYS A 2 -48.08 93.53 -17.76
CA LYS A 2 -46.85 93.14 -18.50
C LYS A 2 -46.45 91.72 -17.99
N THR A 3 -46.67 90.78 -18.76
CA THR A 3 -45.98 89.83 -19.56
C THR A 3 -45.67 88.51 -18.87
N PRO A 4 -46.27 87.45 -19.36
CA PRO A 4 -45.80 86.09 -19.00
C PRO A 4 -45.10 85.38 -20.20
N ILE A 5 -44.40 86.08 -21.08
CA ILE A 5 -43.79 85.49 -22.32
C ILE A 5 -42.34 85.01 -22.00
N ALA A 6 -41.68 85.52 -20.98
CA ALA A 6 -40.30 85.16 -20.63
C ALA A 6 -40.15 83.82 -19.89
N ALA A 7 -41.23 83.34 -19.28
CA ALA A 7 -41.16 82.04 -18.50
C ALA A 7 -41.27 80.80 -19.39
N LEU A 8 -41.81 80.89 -20.60
CA LEU A 8 -41.97 79.77 -21.54
C LEU A 8 -40.69 79.43 -22.34
N ALA A 9 -39.79 80.41 -22.53
CA ALA A 9 -38.53 80.17 -23.23
C ALA A 9 -37.46 79.43 -22.42
N ALA A 10 -37.53 79.48 -21.06
CA ALA A 10 -36.58 78.82 -20.15
C ALA A 10 -36.87 77.33 -20.01
N LEU A 11 -38.09 76.86 -20.21
CA LEU A 11 -38.45 75.46 -20.05
C LEU A 11 -38.09 74.60 -21.28
N ALA A 12 -37.92 75.21 -22.50
CA ALA A 12 -37.59 74.46 -23.71
C ALA A 12 -36.11 74.12 -23.88
N LEU A 13 -35.21 74.74 -23.09
CA LEU A 13 -33.76 74.50 -23.17
C LEU A 13 -33.29 73.37 -22.27
N LEU A 14 -34.10 72.83 -21.37
CA LEU A 14 -33.74 71.74 -20.48
C LEU A 14 -34.08 70.33 -21.02
N ALA A 15 -34.78 70.25 -22.16
CA ALA A 15 -35.16 68.95 -22.76
C ALA A 15 -34.13 68.37 -23.78
N ALA A 16 -33.05 69.10 -24.08
CA ALA A 16 -32.13 68.76 -25.19
C ALA A 16 -30.88 67.96 -24.76
N CYS A 17 -30.72 67.59 -23.49
CA CYS A 17 -29.55 66.90 -23.02
C CYS A 17 -29.80 65.42 -22.54
N ALA A 18 -30.94 64.82 -22.88
CA ALA A 18 -31.10 63.34 -22.68
C ALA A 18 -30.64 62.64 -23.98
N ALA A 19 -29.32 62.59 -24.18
CA ALA A 19 -28.73 61.65 -25.11
C ALA A 19 -29.01 60.22 -24.59
N PRO A 20 -29.48 59.24 -25.39
CA PRO A 20 -29.66 57.91 -24.96
C PRO A 20 -28.30 57.36 -24.60
N GLN A 21 -28.05 57.20 -23.27
CA GLN A 21 -26.90 56.48 -22.78
C GLN A 21 -27.03 55.03 -23.29
N LYS A 22 -26.16 54.67 -24.24
CA LYS A 22 -26.02 53.30 -24.68
C LYS A 22 -25.73 52.47 -23.45
N ALA A 23 -26.63 51.54 -23.08
CA ALA A 23 -26.47 50.68 -21.93
C ALA A 23 -25.07 50.07 -21.97
N PRO A 24 -24.34 50.05 -20.84
CA PRO A 24 -23.03 49.39 -20.78
C PRO A 24 -23.21 47.94 -21.24
N PRO A 25 -22.26 47.37 -21.99
CA PRO A 25 -22.32 45.97 -22.41
C PRO A 25 -22.46 45.08 -21.13
N PRO A 26 -23.32 44.06 -21.16
CA PRO A 26 -23.45 43.17 -20.03
C PRO A 26 -22.07 42.62 -19.66
N PRO A 27 -21.77 42.47 -18.35
CA PRO A 27 -20.49 41.92 -17.96
C PRO A 27 -20.28 40.56 -18.63
N PRO A 28 -19.05 40.20 -19.04
CA PRO A 28 -18.79 38.94 -19.69
C PRO A 28 -19.26 37.83 -18.73
N VAL A 29 -20.20 37.01 -19.20
CA VAL A 29 -20.67 35.83 -18.46
C VAL A 29 -19.43 34.95 -18.22
N PRO A 30 -19.11 34.59 -16.96
CA PRO A 30 -17.99 33.72 -16.72
C PRO A 30 -18.19 32.44 -17.54
N VAL A 31 -17.30 32.20 -18.46
CA VAL A 31 -17.28 30.96 -19.23
C VAL A 31 -16.92 29.85 -18.22
N VAL A 32 -17.92 29.11 -17.79
CA VAL A 32 -17.68 27.87 -16.99
C VAL A 32 -17.00 26.90 -17.95
N VAL A 33 -15.68 26.88 -17.92
CA VAL A 33 -14.90 25.86 -18.63
C VAL A 33 -15.27 24.53 -17.99
N ALA A 34 -15.95 23.66 -18.72
CA ALA A 34 -16.22 22.29 -18.26
C ALA A 34 -14.90 21.63 -17.88
N PRO A 35 -14.82 20.93 -16.74
CA PRO A 35 -13.61 20.23 -16.38
C PRO A 35 -13.19 19.29 -17.53
N PRO A 36 -11.89 19.14 -17.80
CA PRO A 36 -11.41 18.23 -18.82
C PRO A 36 -11.92 16.81 -18.50
N PRO A 37 -12.20 15.98 -19.52
CA PRO A 37 -12.60 14.60 -19.29
C PRO A 37 -11.50 13.88 -18.48
N PRO A 38 -11.88 12.95 -17.56
CA PRO A 38 -10.92 12.24 -16.74
C PRO A 38 -9.92 11.48 -17.61
N SER A 39 -8.65 11.53 -17.24
CA SER A 39 -7.58 10.79 -17.93
C SER A 39 -7.82 9.28 -17.87
N GLU A 40 -7.14 8.52 -18.72
CA GLU A 40 -7.20 7.05 -18.70
C GLU A 40 -6.72 6.50 -17.34
N ALA A 41 -5.72 7.12 -16.72
CA ALA A 41 -5.25 6.81 -15.38
C ALA A 41 -6.33 7.07 -14.31
N ASP A 42 -7.03 8.21 -14.38
CA ASP A 42 -8.11 8.52 -13.41
C ASP A 42 -9.25 7.51 -13.51
N GLN A 43 -9.63 7.12 -14.73
CA GLN A 43 -10.64 6.08 -14.93
C GLN A 43 -10.20 4.74 -14.38
N LEU A 44 -8.94 4.36 -14.60
CA LEU A 44 -8.36 3.14 -14.07
C LEU A 44 -8.37 3.16 -12.55
N VAL A 45 -7.86 4.23 -11.91
CA VAL A 45 -7.85 4.38 -10.44
C VAL A 45 -9.27 4.30 -9.87
N ALA A 46 -10.26 4.93 -10.52
CA ALA A 46 -11.65 4.85 -10.08
C ALA A 46 -12.21 3.41 -10.15
N ARG A 47 -11.83 2.62 -11.15
CA ARG A 47 -12.21 1.19 -11.25
C ARG A 47 -11.53 0.36 -10.15
N LEU A 48 -10.24 0.60 -9.91
CA LEU A 48 -9.47 -0.06 -8.86
C LEU A 48 -10.05 0.22 -7.46
N ALA A 49 -10.47 1.47 -7.21
CA ALA A 49 -11.14 1.85 -5.96
C ALA A 49 -12.45 1.05 -5.76
N ARG A 50 -13.23 0.84 -6.83
CA ARG A 50 -14.46 0.02 -6.75
C ARG A 50 -14.15 -1.44 -6.43
N LEU A 51 -13.12 -2.02 -7.04
CA LEU A 51 -12.69 -3.40 -6.77
C LEU A 51 -12.32 -3.62 -5.30
N ASN A 52 -11.71 -2.61 -4.65
CA ASN A 52 -11.39 -2.68 -3.22
C ASN A 52 -12.62 -2.53 -2.30
N ALA A 53 -13.71 -1.95 -2.80
CA ALA A 53 -14.91 -1.69 -2.00
C ALA A 53 -15.87 -2.89 -1.95
N VAL A 54 -15.71 -3.88 -2.84
CA VAL A 54 -16.58 -5.07 -2.92
C VAL A 54 -16.10 -6.19 -2.01
N GLY A 55 -17.02 -7.08 -1.62
CA GLY A 55 -16.70 -8.22 -0.75
C GLY A 55 -15.87 -9.32 -1.45
N PRO A 56 -15.28 -10.25 -0.68
CA PRO A 56 -14.36 -11.28 -1.22
C PRO A 56 -14.99 -12.17 -2.31
N ALA A 57 -16.26 -12.52 -2.18
CA ALA A 57 -16.97 -13.34 -3.19
C ALA A 57 -17.12 -12.60 -4.52
N GLU A 58 -17.44 -11.32 -4.45
CA GLU A 58 -17.60 -10.43 -5.60
C GLU A 58 -16.26 -10.13 -6.28
N GLN A 59 -15.20 -9.97 -5.48
CA GLN A 59 -13.82 -9.86 -5.99
C GLN A 59 -13.42 -11.11 -6.78
N GLN A 60 -13.71 -12.31 -6.29
CA GLN A 60 -13.41 -13.55 -7.01
C GLN A 60 -14.16 -13.66 -8.33
N ALA A 61 -15.46 -13.30 -8.35
CA ALA A 61 -16.26 -13.27 -9.58
C ALA A 61 -15.67 -12.26 -10.59
N GLU A 62 -15.25 -11.09 -10.12
CA GLU A 62 -14.64 -10.07 -10.99
C GLU A 62 -13.27 -10.50 -11.52
N ILE A 63 -12.43 -11.16 -10.71
CA ILE A 63 -11.17 -11.74 -11.16
C ILE A 63 -11.43 -12.78 -12.28
N ALA A 64 -12.41 -13.66 -12.11
CA ALA A 64 -12.75 -14.65 -13.13
C ALA A 64 -13.18 -13.95 -14.44
N ARG A 65 -14.02 -12.92 -14.35
CA ARG A 65 -14.46 -12.11 -15.48
C ARG A 65 -13.28 -11.41 -16.18
N LEU A 66 -12.36 -10.82 -15.41
CA LEU A 66 -11.17 -10.13 -15.94
C LEU A 66 -10.22 -11.12 -16.62
N LYS A 67 -10.00 -12.31 -16.05
CA LYS A 67 -9.19 -13.37 -16.68
C LYS A 67 -9.76 -13.77 -18.03
N ASP A 68 -11.07 -14.02 -18.08
CA ASP A 68 -11.76 -14.42 -19.31
C ASP A 68 -11.74 -13.31 -20.37
N SER A 69 -12.04 -12.06 -19.98
CA SER A 69 -12.00 -10.92 -20.89
C SER A 69 -10.59 -10.67 -21.44
N THR A 70 -9.56 -10.75 -20.58
CA THR A 70 -8.16 -10.55 -20.97
C THR A 70 -7.65 -11.68 -21.87
N ALA A 71 -8.14 -12.90 -21.68
CA ALA A 71 -7.81 -14.03 -22.55
C ALA A 71 -8.42 -13.89 -23.94
N ARG A 72 -9.66 -13.38 -24.05
CA ARG A 72 -10.35 -13.20 -25.34
C ARG A 72 -9.90 -11.95 -26.12
N ALA A 73 -9.74 -10.84 -25.41
CA ALA A 73 -9.36 -9.55 -26.00
C ALA A 73 -8.37 -8.83 -25.07
N PRO A 74 -7.08 -9.14 -25.18
CA PRO A 74 -6.07 -8.56 -24.29
C PRO A 74 -5.89 -7.08 -24.57
N THR A 75 -6.22 -6.25 -23.56
CA THR A 75 -5.95 -4.81 -23.56
C THR A 75 -4.99 -4.47 -22.44
N ASP A 76 -4.17 -3.44 -22.62
CA ASP A 76 -3.21 -3.03 -21.59
C ASP A 76 -3.92 -2.60 -20.29
N VAL A 77 -5.02 -1.87 -20.39
CA VAL A 77 -5.87 -1.50 -19.25
C VAL A 77 -6.44 -2.73 -18.56
N GLY A 78 -7.01 -3.70 -19.29
CA GLY A 78 -7.57 -4.92 -18.75
C GLY A 78 -6.53 -5.78 -18.01
N ARG A 79 -5.28 -5.80 -18.49
CA ARG A 79 -4.16 -6.48 -17.82
C ARG A 79 -3.81 -5.82 -16.49
N VAL A 80 -3.79 -4.48 -16.43
CA VAL A 80 -3.53 -3.74 -15.18
C VAL A 80 -4.69 -3.94 -14.20
N GLU A 81 -5.94 -3.91 -14.66
CA GLU A 81 -7.12 -4.21 -13.83
C GLU A 81 -7.04 -5.62 -13.23
N LEU A 82 -6.71 -6.61 -14.07
CA LEU A 82 -6.52 -7.98 -13.62
C LEU A 82 -5.41 -8.10 -12.58
N ALA A 83 -4.23 -7.53 -12.85
CA ALA A 83 -3.10 -7.56 -11.93
C ALA A 83 -3.44 -6.91 -10.58
N PHE A 84 -4.19 -5.82 -10.60
CA PHE A 84 -4.65 -5.17 -9.37
C PHE A 84 -5.63 -6.05 -8.60
N ALA A 85 -6.65 -6.62 -9.27
CA ALA A 85 -7.61 -7.53 -8.65
C ALA A 85 -6.92 -8.76 -8.03
N LEU A 86 -5.93 -9.33 -8.71
CA LEU A 86 -5.08 -10.40 -8.20
C LEU A 86 -4.27 -9.95 -6.97
N THR A 87 -3.74 -8.73 -6.99
CA THR A 87 -3.00 -8.17 -5.84
C THR A 87 -3.91 -8.00 -4.63
N ALA A 88 -5.11 -7.46 -4.81
CA ALA A 88 -6.10 -7.27 -3.75
C ALA A 88 -6.58 -8.59 -3.14
N SER A 89 -6.74 -9.65 -3.95
CA SER A 89 -7.13 -10.98 -3.48
C SER A 89 -6.00 -11.77 -2.81
N GLY A 90 -4.77 -11.26 -2.86
CA GLY A 90 -3.62 -11.96 -2.31
C GLY A 90 -3.08 -13.10 -3.17
N ALA A 91 -3.37 -13.09 -4.47
CA ALA A 91 -2.86 -14.07 -5.42
C ALA A 91 -1.33 -14.15 -5.45
N ASP A 92 -0.81 -15.16 -6.16
CA ASP A 92 0.63 -15.36 -6.31
C ASP A 92 1.29 -14.20 -7.06
N GLU A 93 2.43 -13.74 -6.57
CA GLU A 93 3.18 -12.63 -7.15
C GLU A 93 3.62 -12.91 -8.59
N ALA A 94 3.90 -14.17 -8.93
CA ALA A 94 4.29 -14.54 -10.29
C ALA A 94 3.13 -14.36 -11.29
N GLU A 95 1.90 -14.67 -10.88
CA GLU A 95 0.70 -14.47 -11.70
C GLU A 95 0.44 -12.98 -11.94
N ILE A 96 0.59 -12.16 -10.89
CA ILE A 96 0.43 -10.71 -10.98
C ILE A 96 1.48 -10.09 -11.93
N LEU A 97 2.74 -10.47 -11.76
CA LEU A 97 3.83 -9.97 -12.62
C LEU A 97 3.68 -10.42 -14.07
N ALA A 98 3.21 -11.64 -14.32
CA ALA A 98 2.93 -12.14 -15.66
C ALA A 98 1.82 -11.34 -16.37
N ALA A 99 0.82 -10.85 -15.62
CA ALA A 99 -0.22 -9.97 -16.18
C ALA A 99 0.34 -8.58 -16.54
N LEU A 100 1.29 -8.04 -15.76
CA LEU A 100 1.87 -6.71 -15.96
C LEU A 100 2.99 -6.67 -17.00
N GLU A 101 3.72 -7.77 -17.18
CA GLU A 101 4.92 -7.85 -18.06
C GLU A 101 4.68 -7.31 -19.48
N PRO A 102 3.59 -7.65 -20.18
CA PRO A 102 3.35 -7.10 -21.51
C PRO A 102 3.11 -5.58 -21.54
N VAL A 103 2.58 -5.01 -20.43
CA VAL A 103 2.28 -3.59 -20.31
C VAL A 103 3.55 -2.78 -20.01
N THR A 104 4.43 -3.32 -19.16
CA THR A 104 5.67 -2.66 -18.70
C THR A 104 6.85 -2.87 -19.65
N ARG A 105 6.72 -3.77 -20.63
CA ARG A 105 7.76 -4.06 -21.61
C ARG A 105 8.16 -2.81 -22.39
N GLU A 106 9.46 -2.63 -22.62
CA GLU A 106 9.98 -1.59 -23.51
C GLU A 106 9.47 -1.78 -24.94
N GLY A 107 9.02 -0.66 -25.57
CA GLY A 107 8.42 -0.71 -26.90
C GLY A 107 6.95 -1.15 -26.96
N GLY A 108 6.32 -1.47 -25.82
CA GLY A 108 4.89 -1.78 -25.76
C GLY A 108 3.99 -0.61 -26.14
N THR A 109 2.76 -0.92 -26.60
CA THR A 109 1.77 0.03 -27.13
C THR A 109 0.99 0.79 -26.06
N ALA A 110 1.12 0.41 -24.79
CA ALA A 110 0.41 1.03 -23.67
C ALA A 110 0.72 2.52 -23.55
N SER A 111 -0.30 3.32 -23.20
CA SER A 111 -0.14 4.75 -22.93
C SER A 111 0.83 4.99 -21.76
N VAL A 112 1.43 6.18 -21.71
CA VAL A 112 2.37 6.57 -20.63
C VAL A 112 1.69 6.44 -19.26
N ASP A 113 0.43 6.82 -19.16
CA ASP A 113 -0.36 6.76 -17.93
C ASP A 113 -0.56 5.32 -17.47
N VAL A 114 -0.96 4.42 -18.38
CA VAL A 114 -1.15 2.99 -18.07
C VAL A 114 0.17 2.32 -17.69
N LYS A 115 1.27 2.64 -18.38
CA LYS A 115 2.63 2.17 -18.02
C LYS A 115 3.04 2.63 -16.64
N SER A 116 2.74 3.88 -16.28
CA SER A 116 3.06 4.44 -14.97
C SER A 116 2.31 3.71 -13.85
N VAL A 117 1.02 3.44 -14.02
CA VAL A 117 0.22 2.67 -13.06
C VAL A 117 0.72 1.23 -12.96
N ALA A 118 1.00 0.58 -14.10
CA ALA A 118 1.55 -0.77 -14.13
C ALA A 118 2.91 -0.87 -13.44
N GLY A 119 3.82 0.07 -13.68
CA GLY A 119 5.13 0.15 -13.05
C GLY A 119 5.04 0.36 -11.55
N PHE A 120 4.13 1.25 -11.10
CA PHE A 120 3.86 1.43 -9.68
C PHE A 120 3.38 0.11 -9.02
N LEU A 121 2.39 -0.56 -9.64
CA LEU A 121 1.86 -1.82 -9.12
C LEU A 121 2.94 -2.92 -9.09
N GLN A 122 3.76 -3.00 -10.13
CA GLN A 122 4.90 -3.91 -10.18
C GLN A 122 5.87 -3.66 -9.00
N GLY A 123 6.19 -2.40 -8.72
CA GLY A 123 7.02 -2.00 -7.58
C GLY A 123 6.43 -2.48 -6.24
N VAL A 124 5.13 -2.27 -6.03
CA VAL A 124 4.41 -2.72 -4.83
C VAL A 124 4.46 -4.24 -4.67
N VAL A 125 4.25 -5.00 -5.76
CA VAL A 125 4.30 -6.47 -5.75
C VAL A 125 5.71 -6.97 -5.42
N MET A 126 6.74 -6.37 -6.01
CA MET A 126 8.14 -6.71 -5.74
C MET A 126 8.54 -6.42 -4.29
N GLU A 127 8.08 -5.31 -3.73
CA GLU A 127 8.34 -4.98 -2.32
C GLU A 127 7.62 -5.95 -1.37
N ARG A 128 6.36 -6.28 -1.65
CA ARG A 128 5.62 -7.31 -0.92
C ARG A 128 6.33 -8.65 -0.92
N ARG A 129 6.89 -9.06 -2.06
CA ARG A 129 7.68 -10.29 -2.18
C ARG A 129 8.92 -10.25 -1.28
N LYS A 130 9.70 -9.17 -1.33
CA LYS A 130 10.87 -8.98 -0.45
C LYS A 130 10.50 -9.05 1.03
N LEU A 131 9.39 -8.42 1.43
CA LEU A 131 8.91 -8.46 2.81
C LEU A 131 8.53 -9.88 3.24
N LYS A 132 7.85 -10.66 2.38
CA LYS A 132 7.52 -12.06 2.65
C LYS A 132 8.79 -12.93 2.81
N GLU A 133 9.75 -12.78 1.89
CA GLU A 133 11.03 -13.48 1.95
C GLU A 133 11.81 -13.12 3.22
N GLY A 134 11.85 -11.84 3.58
CA GLY A 134 12.46 -11.34 4.82
C GLY A 134 11.80 -11.91 6.07
N LEU A 135 10.47 -11.93 6.10
CA LEU A 135 9.71 -12.51 7.22
C LEU A 135 9.96 -14.02 7.36
N ALA A 136 9.97 -14.76 6.25
CA ALA A 136 10.26 -16.19 6.25
C ALA A 136 11.68 -16.47 6.78
N ALA A 137 12.67 -15.70 6.34
CA ALA A 137 14.05 -15.79 6.83
C ALA A 137 14.15 -15.46 8.33
N ALA A 138 13.47 -14.41 8.80
CA ALA A 138 13.43 -14.04 10.22
C ALA A 138 12.80 -15.14 11.09
N ASN A 139 11.67 -15.71 10.64
CA ASN A 139 11.01 -16.81 11.33
C ASN A 139 11.88 -18.08 11.41
N SER A 140 12.59 -18.38 10.31
CA SER A 140 13.54 -19.51 10.29
C SER A 140 14.67 -19.32 11.29
N ARG A 141 15.28 -18.12 11.34
CA ARG A 141 16.33 -17.77 12.32
C ARG A 141 15.80 -17.88 13.76
N ALA A 142 14.63 -17.27 14.04
CA ALA A 142 14.03 -17.33 15.37
C ALA A 142 13.76 -18.77 15.82
N THR A 143 13.37 -19.66 14.90
CA THR A 143 13.18 -21.08 15.20
C THR A 143 14.50 -21.79 15.49
N ALA A 144 15.56 -21.51 14.74
CA ALA A 144 16.89 -22.03 14.96
C ALA A 144 17.47 -21.58 16.32
N ASP A 145 17.33 -20.29 16.65
CA ASP A 145 17.79 -19.70 17.91
C ASP A 145 17.07 -20.32 19.11
N ARG A 146 15.76 -20.55 19.02
CA ARG A 146 15.01 -21.27 20.07
C ARG A 146 15.53 -22.68 20.30
N LYS A 147 15.77 -23.45 19.23
CA LYS A 147 16.35 -24.80 19.33
C LYS A 147 17.75 -24.78 19.94
N ALA A 148 18.59 -23.82 19.56
CA ALA A 148 19.92 -23.65 20.12
C ALA A 148 19.87 -23.30 21.61
N ALA A 149 18.98 -22.39 22.02
CA ALA A 149 18.76 -22.04 23.42
C ALA A 149 18.27 -23.25 24.27
N GLU A 150 17.34 -24.05 23.73
CA GLU A 150 16.87 -25.26 24.38
C GLU A 150 18.01 -26.31 24.56
N ALA A 151 18.81 -26.51 23.52
CA ALA A 151 19.96 -27.42 23.60
C ALA A 151 21.01 -26.92 24.60
N SER A 152 21.25 -25.61 24.70
CA SER A 152 22.14 -25.04 25.72
C SER A 152 21.62 -25.27 27.13
N ARG A 153 20.34 -25.02 27.38
CA ARG A 153 19.71 -25.29 28.71
C ARG A 153 19.81 -26.78 29.11
N GLN A 154 19.61 -27.69 28.15
CA GLN A 154 19.77 -29.12 28.42
C GLN A 154 21.20 -29.48 28.80
N LYS A 155 22.20 -28.91 28.10
CA LYS A 155 23.62 -29.10 28.45
C LYS A 155 23.94 -28.54 29.84
N GLU A 156 23.45 -27.35 30.16
CA GLU A 156 23.63 -26.75 31.49
C GLU A 156 23.03 -27.63 32.57
N ALA A 157 21.83 -28.16 32.40
CA ALA A 157 21.21 -29.08 33.37
C ALA A 157 22.05 -30.37 33.55
N GLN A 158 22.54 -30.95 32.45
CA GLN A 158 23.42 -32.14 32.52
C GLN A 158 24.74 -31.85 33.27
N LEU A 159 25.36 -30.71 33.01
CA LEU A 159 26.59 -30.29 33.68
C LEU A 159 26.34 -30.08 35.19
N GLN A 160 25.25 -29.46 35.58
CA GLN A 160 24.85 -29.25 36.96
C GLN A 160 24.65 -30.60 37.67
N GLU A 161 24.00 -31.57 37.02
CA GLU A 161 23.84 -32.90 37.56
C GLU A 161 25.19 -33.62 37.75
N GLN A 162 26.10 -33.51 36.77
CA GLN A 162 27.45 -34.07 36.87
C GLN A 162 28.24 -33.45 38.04
N LEU A 163 28.18 -32.12 38.17
CA LEU A 163 28.81 -31.41 39.29
C LEU A 163 28.26 -31.91 40.66
N ALA A 164 26.96 -32.02 40.79
CA ALA A 164 26.35 -32.52 42.00
C ALA A 164 26.78 -33.97 42.34
N ARG A 165 26.90 -34.84 41.32
CA ARG A 165 27.42 -36.20 41.48
C ARG A 165 28.89 -36.21 41.91
N LEU A 166 29.74 -35.35 41.33
CA LEU A 166 31.16 -35.24 41.71
C LEU A 166 31.31 -34.72 43.12
N GLN A 167 30.56 -33.71 43.53
CA GLN A 167 30.55 -33.19 44.89
C GLN A 167 30.21 -34.30 45.90
N LYS A 168 29.14 -35.09 45.66
CA LYS A 168 28.80 -36.22 46.53
C LYS A 168 29.93 -37.25 46.63
N LYS A 169 30.65 -37.53 45.54
CA LYS A 169 31.80 -38.45 45.57
C LYS A 169 32.96 -37.88 46.40
N LEU A 170 33.26 -36.57 46.25
CA LEU A 170 34.29 -35.91 47.04
C LEU A 170 33.95 -35.94 48.54
N ASP A 171 32.70 -35.63 48.91
CA ASP A 171 32.25 -35.68 50.30
C ASP A 171 32.39 -37.10 50.88
N ALA A 172 32.02 -38.11 50.10
CA ALA A 172 32.17 -39.53 50.52
C ALA A 172 33.66 -39.91 50.72
N LEU A 173 34.55 -39.47 49.81
CA LEU A 173 35.99 -39.70 49.92
C LEU A 173 36.60 -39.02 51.19
N THR A 174 36.23 -37.76 51.39
CA THR A 174 36.65 -36.97 52.57
C THR A 174 36.19 -37.61 53.86
N ASN A 175 34.95 -38.11 53.89
CA ASN A 175 34.44 -38.83 55.06
C ASN A 175 35.18 -40.19 55.34
N LEU A 176 35.52 -40.90 54.25
CA LEU A 176 36.32 -42.13 54.36
C LEU A 176 37.74 -41.82 54.87
N GLU A 177 38.39 -40.78 54.31
CA GLU A 177 39.72 -40.36 54.76
C GLU A 177 39.72 -40.01 56.28
N LYS A 178 38.74 -39.22 56.70
CA LYS A 178 38.56 -38.86 58.11
C LYS A 178 38.38 -40.09 58.96
N SER A 179 37.53 -41.03 58.57
CA SER A 179 37.29 -42.28 59.34
C SER A 179 38.53 -43.18 59.44
N LEU A 180 39.34 -43.20 58.37
CA LEU A 180 40.63 -43.92 58.37
C LEU A 180 41.68 -43.27 59.30
N SER A 181 41.74 -41.93 59.27
CA SER A 181 42.61 -41.12 60.13
C SER A 181 42.24 -41.33 61.62
N ASP A 182 40.97 -41.24 61.92
CA ASP A 182 40.48 -41.49 63.33
C ASP A 182 40.79 -42.87 63.81
N ARG A 183 40.67 -43.92 62.99
CA ARG A 183 41.07 -45.32 63.34
C ARG A 183 42.59 -45.48 63.57
N LYS A 184 43.41 -44.76 62.83
CA LYS A 184 44.87 -44.77 62.96
C LYS A 184 45.32 -44.10 64.28
N ASN A 185 44.64 -43.02 64.67
CA ASN A 185 44.95 -42.29 65.91
C ASN A 185 44.40 -42.99 67.18
N ALA A 186 43.48 -43.97 67.05
CA ALA A 186 42.91 -44.76 68.15
C ALA A 186 43.69 -46.05 68.48
N ARG A 187 44.76 -46.32 67.73
CA ARG A 187 45.70 -47.43 67.98
C ARG A 187 47.01 -46.90 68.56
#